data_6b0eafddef90e73baf263ae31864fa2c
#
_entry.id   6b0eafddef90e73baf263ae31864fa2c
#
_cell.length_a   1.000
_cell.length_b   1.000
_cell.length_c   1.000
_cell.angle_alpha   90.00
_cell.angle_beta   90.00
_cell.angle_gamma   90.00
#
_symmetry.space_group_name_H-M   'P 1'
#
loop_
_entity.id
_entity.type
_entity.pdbx_description
1 polymer ?
#
loop_
_entity_poly.entity_id
_entity_poly.type
_entity_poly.pdbx_seq_one_letter_code
_entity_poly.pdbx_strand_id
1 'polypeptide(L)'
;WPVDGVAFLPQFATRGLVIDTALGNIVKADRFGYVKRVMHGTRRLEFDDQRKSYARTLVDLSDSRWVFLNTFFSLSEAVMYAQLVERLDEGQLGPMLNYSDLWQQIRRSLDLAHAEGRLKAELITQPDRYVVVDPDLPLALRDLKQSGKRLLLITNSEWSFTRAMMEHAFDRFLPGGTSWRDLFDIIIVSARKPDFFTG
;
A
#
# COMPACT_ATOMS: atom_id res chain seq x y z
N TRP A 1 9.66 -11.14 -14.93
CA TRP A 1 8.27 -11.50 -14.62
C TRP A 1 7.35 -10.76 -15.59
N PRO A 2 6.35 -11.42 -16.16
CA PRO A 2 5.39 -10.77 -17.05
C PRO A 2 4.40 -9.94 -16.20
N VAL A 3 4.84 -8.79 -15.79
CA VAL A 3 3.96 -7.75 -15.17
C VAL A 3 3.43 -6.77 -16.21
N ASP A 4 3.79 -6.97 -17.48
CA ASP A 4 3.22 -6.19 -18.57
C ASP A 4 1.70 -6.35 -18.59
N GLY A 5 1.00 -5.23 -18.65
CA GLY A 5 -0.45 -5.18 -18.65
C GLY A 5 -1.11 -5.25 -17.26
N VAL A 6 -0.35 -5.24 -16.14
CA VAL A 6 -0.93 -5.04 -14.82
C VAL A 6 -1.41 -3.59 -14.71
N ALA A 7 -2.69 -3.40 -14.41
CA ALA A 7 -3.33 -2.09 -14.33
C ALA A 7 -3.86 -1.82 -12.92
N PHE A 8 -4.01 -0.55 -12.57
CA PHE A 8 -4.69 -0.18 -11.33
C PHE A 8 -6.19 -0.53 -11.39
N LEU A 9 -6.68 -1.16 -10.34
CA LEU A 9 -8.07 -1.60 -10.23
C LEU A 9 -8.76 -0.88 -9.06
N PRO A 10 -9.60 0.14 -9.33
CA PRO A 10 -10.23 0.98 -8.31
C PRO A 10 -11.06 0.20 -7.27
N GLN A 11 -11.63 -0.95 -7.65
CA GLN A 11 -12.42 -1.79 -6.75
C GLN A 11 -11.62 -2.36 -5.56
N PHE A 12 -10.29 -2.36 -5.64
CA PHE A 12 -9.39 -2.72 -4.54
C PHE A 12 -9.01 -1.54 -3.65
N ALA A 13 -9.42 -0.31 -3.99
CA ALA A 13 -9.11 0.88 -3.19
C ALA A 13 -9.92 0.93 -1.88
N THR A 14 -9.73 -0.09 -1.04
CA THR A 14 -10.34 -0.23 0.29
C THR A 14 -9.32 -0.72 1.31
N ARG A 15 -9.42 -0.25 2.55
CA ARG A 15 -8.53 -0.66 3.64
C ARG A 15 -8.97 -2.00 4.25
N GLY A 16 -8.01 -2.69 4.86
CA GLY A 16 -8.26 -3.92 5.61
C GLY A 16 -8.65 -5.08 4.71
N LEU A 17 -8.03 -5.18 3.54
CA LEU A 17 -8.04 -6.39 2.74
C LEU A 17 -7.14 -7.45 3.39
N VAL A 18 -7.49 -8.70 3.18
CA VAL A 18 -6.70 -9.85 3.63
C VAL A 18 -6.49 -10.80 2.45
N ILE A 19 -5.26 -11.18 2.19
CA ILE A 19 -4.96 -12.23 1.22
C ILE A 19 -5.11 -13.59 1.91
N ASP A 20 -5.86 -14.48 1.28
CA ASP A 20 -5.91 -15.91 1.56
C ASP A 20 -4.94 -16.63 0.62
N THR A 21 -3.75 -16.91 1.12
CA THR A 21 -2.69 -17.54 0.32
C THR A 21 -2.96 -19.02 0.02
N ALA A 22 -3.90 -19.66 0.72
CA ALA A 22 -4.29 -21.04 0.45
C ALA A 22 -5.22 -21.16 -0.76
N LEU A 23 -6.12 -20.20 -0.94
CA LEU A 23 -7.16 -20.25 -1.98
C LEU A 23 -6.96 -19.19 -3.09
N GLY A 24 -5.92 -18.39 -3.05
CA GLY A 24 -5.67 -17.34 -4.04
C GLY A 24 -6.67 -16.19 -4.00
N ASN A 25 -7.30 -15.97 -2.85
CA ASN A 25 -8.37 -15.00 -2.72
C ASN A 25 -7.92 -13.73 -2.01
N ILE A 26 -8.59 -12.62 -2.32
CA ILE A 26 -8.54 -11.40 -1.51
C ILE A 26 -9.89 -11.26 -0.83
N VAL A 27 -9.89 -11.23 0.50
CA VAL A 27 -11.10 -11.20 1.30
C VAL A 27 -11.22 -9.91 2.10
N LYS A 28 -12.45 -9.55 2.40
CA LYS A 28 -12.81 -8.54 3.40
C LYS A 28 -13.55 -9.24 4.52
N ALA A 29 -12.98 -9.21 5.73
CA ALA A 29 -13.60 -9.73 6.93
C ALA A 29 -14.24 -8.62 7.76
N ASP A 30 -15.21 -8.97 8.59
CA ASP A 30 -15.71 -8.10 9.63
C ASP A 30 -14.83 -8.16 10.89
N ARG A 31 -15.19 -7.37 11.91
CA ARG A 31 -14.45 -7.28 13.18
C ARG A 31 -14.36 -8.60 13.97
N PHE A 32 -15.17 -9.58 13.62
CA PHE A 32 -15.18 -10.90 14.25
C PHE A 32 -14.42 -11.95 13.44
N GLY A 33 -13.83 -11.57 12.31
CA GLY A 33 -13.11 -12.45 11.40
C GLY A 33 -13.99 -13.16 10.36
N TYR A 34 -15.30 -12.88 10.30
CA TYR A 34 -16.15 -13.49 9.28
C TYR A 34 -15.96 -12.83 7.93
N VAL A 35 -15.74 -13.65 6.91
CA VAL A 35 -15.54 -13.19 5.53
C VAL A 35 -16.85 -12.67 4.94
N LYS A 36 -16.87 -11.40 4.52
CA LYS A 36 -18.03 -10.72 3.96
C LYS A 36 -17.97 -10.55 2.44
N ARG A 37 -16.80 -10.44 1.89
CA ARG A 37 -16.58 -10.29 0.46
C ARG A 37 -15.32 -11.04 0.07
N VAL A 38 -15.37 -11.70 -1.08
CA VAL A 38 -14.25 -12.45 -1.64
C VAL A 38 -14.07 -12.05 -3.10
N MET A 39 -12.82 -11.81 -3.46
CA MET A 39 -12.35 -11.68 -4.84
C MET A 39 -11.41 -12.84 -5.12
N HIS A 40 -11.64 -13.58 -6.19
CA HIS A 40 -10.67 -14.52 -6.75
C HIS A 40 -10.10 -13.93 -8.02
N GLY A 41 -8.81 -13.69 -8.05
CA GLY A 41 -8.27 -12.82 -9.07
C GLY A 41 -8.93 -11.43 -8.99
N THR A 42 -9.38 -10.91 -10.12
CA THR A 42 -10.08 -9.63 -10.23
C THR A 42 -11.61 -9.76 -10.14
N ARG A 43 -12.13 -10.99 -10.06
CA ARG A 43 -13.57 -11.28 -10.07
C ARG A 43 -14.11 -11.52 -8.68
N ARG A 44 -15.29 -11.00 -8.43
CA ARG A 44 -16.00 -11.31 -7.19
C ARG A 44 -16.54 -12.75 -7.25
N LEU A 45 -16.32 -13.51 -6.16
CA LEU A 45 -16.95 -14.83 -6.04
C LEU A 45 -18.45 -14.68 -5.85
N GLU A 46 -19.19 -15.58 -6.48
CA GLU A 46 -20.62 -15.73 -6.26
C GLU A 46 -20.91 -16.20 -4.82
N PHE A 47 -22.11 -15.87 -4.33
CA PHE A 47 -22.47 -16.12 -2.93
C PHE A 47 -22.30 -17.59 -2.52
N ASP A 48 -22.74 -18.52 -3.37
CA ASP A 48 -22.67 -19.95 -3.07
C ASP A 48 -21.23 -20.46 -2.97
N ASP A 49 -20.33 -19.98 -3.85
CA ASP A 49 -18.93 -20.36 -3.82
C ASP A 49 -18.18 -19.72 -2.65
N GLN A 50 -18.51 -18.46 -2.33
CA GLN A 50 -18.02 -17.83 -1.12
C GLN A 50 -18.46 -18.62 0.12
N ARG A 51 -19.72 -19.04 0.18
CA ARG A 51 -20.25 -19.80 1.30
C ARG A 51 -19.58 -21.16 1.44
N LYS A 52 -19.39 -21.89 0.34
CA LYS A 52 -18.67 -23.18 0.35
C LYS A 52 -17.27 -23.03 0.94
N SER A 53 -16.55 -21.98 0.53
CA SER A 53 -15.15 -21.78 0.93
C SER A 53 -14.99 -21.22 2.34
N TYR A 54 -15.94 -20.39 2.83
CA TYR A 54 -15.74 -19.57 4.03
C TYR A 54 -16.83 -19.67 5.10
N ALA A 55 -17.88 -20.49 4.92
CA ALA A 55 -18.99 -20.56 5.90
C ALA A 55 -18.56 -20.94 7.33
N ARG A 56 -17.44 -21.66 7.46
CA ARG A 56 -16.90 -22.13 8.75
C ARG A 56 -15.47 -21.61 8.99
N THR A 57 -15.05 -20.61 8.22
CA THR A 57 -13.69 -20.10 8.28
C THR A 57 -13.71 -18.71 8.90
N LEU A 58 -12.92 -18.52 9.95
CA LEU A 58 -12.59 -17.21 10.50
C LEU A 58 -11.21 -16.80 10.02
N VAL A 59 -11.05 -15.53 9.73
CA VAL A 59 -9.74 -14.94 9.45
C VAL A 59 -9.01 -14.80 10.77
N ASP A 60 -7.98 -15.62 10.97
CA ASP A 60 -7.06 -15.54 12.09
C ASP A 60 -5.72 -15.02 11.62
N LEU A 61 -5.42 -13.76 11.93
CA LEU A 61 -4.19 -13.10 11.47
C LEU A 61 -2.91 -13.66 12.11
N SER A 62 -3.01 -14.57 13.06
CA SER A 62 -1.86 -15.32 13.59
C SER A 62 -1.45 -16.52 12.71
N ASP A 63 -2.36 -16.97 11.83
CA ASP A 63 -2.09 -18.03 10.86
C ASP A 63 -1.45 -17.44 9.60
N SER A 64 -0.34 -18.01 9.16
CA SER A 64 0.44 -17.63 7.96
C SER A 64 -0.35 -17.71 6.64
N ARG A 65 -1.50 -18.40 6.63
CA ARG A 65 -2.46 -18.37 5.53
C ARG A 65 -2.93 -16.97 5.20
N TRP A 66 -3.08 -16.12 6.22
CA TRP A 66 -3.72 -14.83 6.11
C TRP A 66 -2.70 -13.70 6.11
N VAL A 67 -2.72 -12.86 5.07
CA VAL A 67 -1.87 -11.68 5.00
C VAL A 67 -2.72 -10.42 5.06
N PHE A 68 -2.59 -9.66 6.13
CA PHE A 68 -3.36 -8.45 6.35
C PHE A 68 -2.74 -7.24 5.66
N LEU A 69 -3.49 -6.65 4.75
CA LEU A 69 -3.13 -5.43 4.03
C LEU A 69 -3.77 -4.21 4.71
N ASN A 70 -3.10 -3.72 5.74
CA ASN A 70 -3.67 -2.73 6.65
C ASN A 70 -3.76 -1.31 6.07
N THR A 71 -2.92 -0.96 5.10
CA THR A 71 -2.77 0.42 4.62
C THR A 71 -3.02 0.53 3.12
N PHE A 72 -3.31 1.75 2.64
CA PHE A 72 -3.36 2.02 1.21
C PHE A 72 -2.00 1.83 0.50
N PHE A 73 -0.90 1.83 1.24
CA PHE A 73 0.41 1.52 0.69
C PHE A 73 0.46 0.10 0.09
N SER A 74 -0.29 -0.84 0.68
CA SER A 74 -0.36 -2.23 0.21
C SER A 74 -1.36 -2.46 -0.93
N LEU A 75 -2.01 -1.41 -1.46
CA LEU A 75 -2.95 -1.59 -2.58
C LEU A 75 -2.28 -2.11 -3.85
N SER A 76 -1.07 -1.66 -4.14
CA SER A 76 -0.30 -2.15 -5.29
C SER A 76 -0.03 -3.65 -5.18
N GLU A 77 0.24 -4.14 -3.97
CA GLU A 77 0.43 -5.56 -3.68
C GLU A 77 -0.86 -6.35 -3.94
N ALA A 78 -2.00 -5.86 -3.43
CA ALA A 78 -3.30 -6.49 -3.64
C ALA A 78 -3.69 -6.56 -5.11
N VAL A 79 -3.53 -5.44 -5.83
CA VAL A 79 -3.88 -5.34 -7.25
C VAL A 79 -2.98 -6.24 -8.12
N MET A 80 -1.69 -6.29 -7.80
CA MET A 80 -0.74 -7.16 -8.49
C MET A 80 -1.06 -8.63 -8.22
N TYR A 81 -1.29 -9.00 -6.94
CA TYR A 81 -1.64 -10.35 -6.56
C TYR A 81 -2.91 -10.83 -7.26
N ALA A 82 -3.98 -10.03 -7.26
CA ALA A 82 -5.22 -10.38 -7.92
C ALA A 82 -5.03 -10.70 -9.41
N GLN A 83 -4.35 -9.85 -10.15
CA GLN A 83 -4.14 -10.06 -11.59
C GLN A 83 -3.19 -11.22 -11.89
N LEU A 84 -2.20 -11.47 -11.02
CA LEU A 84 -1.29 -12.60 -11.19
C LEU A 84 -1.93 -13.93 -10.76
N VAL A 85 -2.90 -13.94 -9.86
CA VAL A 85 -3.73 -15.12 -9.57
C VAL A 85 -4.48 -15.58 -10.84
N GLU A 86 -5.10 -14.67 -11.58
CA GLU A 86 -5.75 -15.03 -12.86
C GLU A 86 -4.77 -15.67 -13.85
N ARG A 87 -3.57 -15.09 -13.99
CA ARG A 87 -2.53 -15.65 -14.87
C ARG A 87 -2.02 -17.02 -14.38
N LEU A 88 -1.98 -17.22 -13.06
CA LEU A 88 -1.61 -18.52 -12.48
C LEU A 88 -2.66 -19.58 -12.82
N ASP A 89 -3.94 -19.26 -12.67
CA ASP A 89 -5.07 -20.16 -12.98
C ASP A 89 -5.13 -20.51 -14.47
N GLU A 90 -4.76 -19.56 -15.32
CA GLU A 90 -4.65 -19.75 -16.77
C GLU A 90 -3.36 -20.49 -17.19
N GLY A 91 -2.53 -20.90 -16.24
CA GLY A 91 -1.28 -21.61 -16.50
C GLY A 91 -0.16 -20.76 -17.13
N GLN A 92 -0.28 -19.43 -17.11
CA GLN A 92 0.68 -18.53 -17.75
C GLN A 92 1.96 -18.31 -16.92
N LEU A 93 1.96 -18.67 -15.63
CA LEU A 93 3.08 -18.44 -14.72
C LEU A 93 3.93 -19.71 -14.44
N GLY A 94 3.60 -20.81 -15.06
CA GLY A 94 4.30 -22.10 -14.95
C GLY A 94 3.69 -23.05 -13.90
N PRO A 95 3.97 -24.35 -14.02
CA PRO A 95 3.26 -25.40 -13.29
C PRO A 95 3.68 -25.55 -11.81
N MET A 96 4.72 -24.87 -11.39
CA MET A 96 5.34 -25.05 -10.06
C MET A 96 4.87 -24.03 -9.00
N LEU A 97 4.09 -23.03 -9.37
CA LEU A 97 3.65 -21.98 -8.46
C LEU A 97 2.26 -22.28 -7.91
N ASN A 98 2.14 -22.21 -6.58
CA ASN A 98 0.86 -22.11 -5.89
C ASN A 98 0.61 -20.66 -5.44
N TYR A 99 -0.55 -20.36 -4.90
CA TYR A 99 -0.92 -19.01 -4.49
C TYR A 99 -0.03 -18.42 -3.38
N SER A 100 0.48 -19.27 -2.47
CA SER A 100 1.41 -18.85 -1.42
C SER A 100 2.77 -18.49 -2.01
N ASP A 101 3.30 -19.31 -2.91
CA ASP A 101 4.56 -19.04 -3.60
C ASP A 101 4.46 -17.76 -4.43
N LEU A 102 3.33 -17.57 -5.13
CA LEU A 102 3.05 -16.34 -5.88
C LEU A 102 3.11 -15.11 -4.97
N TRP A 103 2.45 -15.17 -3.80
CA TRP A 103 2.50 -14.07 -2.84
C TRP A 103 3.93 -13.78 -2.37
N GLN A 104 4.67 -14.81 -1.98
CA GLN A 104 6.06 -14.65 -1.53
C GLN A 104 6.94 -14.03 -2.62
N GLN A 105 6.72 -14.42 -3.87
CA GLN A 105 7.49 -13.87 -5.00
C GLN A 105 7.17 -12.39 -5.23
N ILE A 106 5.89 -12.00 -5.14
CA ILE A 106 5.48 -10.59 -5.23
C ILE A 106 6.16 -9.77 -4.13
N ARG A 107 6.11 -10.25 -2.89
CA ARG A 107 6.75 -9.58 -1.76
C ARG A 107 8.23 -9.41 -1.96
N ARG A 108 8.95 -10.47 -2.32
CA ARG A 108 10.39 -10.41 -2.59
C ARG A 108 10.73 -9.42 -3.70
N SER A 109 9.95 -9.40 -4.77
CA SER A 109 10.18 -8.50 -5.90
C SER A 109 9.98 -7.02 -5.52
N LEU A 110 8.95 -6.74 -4.73
CA LEU A 110 8.67 -5.39 -4.24
C LEU A 110 9.73 -4.93 -3.21
N ASP A 111 10.09 -5.80 -2.28
CA ASP A 111 11.13 -5.50 -1.29
C ASP A 111 12.48 -5.22 -1.98
N LEU A 112 12.81 -5.99 -3.03
CA LEU A 112 14.02 -5.74 -3.84
C LEU A 112 13.95 -4.40 -4.57
N ALA A 113 12.82 -4.09 -5.22
CA ALA A 113 12.63 -2.81 -5.90
C ALA A 113 12.75 -1.61 -4.96
N HIS A 114 12.26 -1.75 -3.74
CA HIS A 114 12.43 -0.74 -2.68
C HIS A 114 13.88 -0.64 -2.20
N ALA A 115 14.56 -1.77 -1.99
CA ALA A 115 15.95 -1.81 -1.54
C ALA A 115 16.92 -1.23 -2.59
N GLU A 116 16.68 -1.52 -3.86
CA GLU A 116 17.49 -0.96 -4.97
C GLU A 116 17.26 0.55 -5.20
N GLY A 117 16.22 1.13 -4.60
CA GLY A 117 15.91 2.56 -4.70
C GLY A 117 15.39 3.01 -6.08
N ARG A 118 15.22 2.09 -7.05
CA ARG A 118 14.78 2.44 -8.41
C ARG A 118 13.43 3.14 -8.42
N LEU A 119 12.47 2.65 -7.65
CA LEU A 119 11.15 3.26 -7.52
C LEU A 119 11.23 4.69 -7.00
N LYS A 120 12.03 4.92 -5.96
CA LYS A 120 12.23 6.25 -5.38
C LYS A 120 12.97 7.19 -6.35
N ALA A 121 13.96 6.69 -7.07
CA ALA A 121 14.66 7.46 -8.08
C ALA A 121 13.72 7.93 -9.20
N GLU A 122 12.86 7.05 -9.68
CA GLU A 122 11.84 7.39 -10.68
C GLU A 122 10.84 8.45 -10.17
N LEU A 123 10.36 8.30 -8.93
CA LEU A 123 9.48 9.28 -8.28
C LEU A 123 10.14 10.66 -8.14
N ILE A 124 11.43 10.70 -7.81
CA ILE A 124 12.18 11.96 -7.71
C ILE A 124 12.38 12.60 -9.09
N THR A 125 12.64 11.78 -10.11
CA THR A 125 12.95 12.27 -11.46
C THR A 125 11.71 12.78 -12.20
N GLN A 126 10.55 12.14 -11.97
CA GLN A 126 9.28 12.46 -12.63
C GLN A 126 8.14 12.65 -11.62
N PRO A 127 8.27 13.57 -10.64
CA PRO A 127 7.29 13.66 -9.56
C PRO A 127 5.88 14.02 -10.05
N ASP A 128 5.74 14.88 -11.05
CA ASP A 128 4.44 15.29 -11.60
C ASP A 128 3.65 14.13 -12.22
N ARG A 129 4.33 13.03 -12.58
CA ARG A 129 3.68 11.82 -13.10
C ARG A 129 3.05 10.97 -12.01
N TYR A 130 3.61 10.98 -10.80
CA TYR A 130 3.29 10.04 -9.73
C TYR A 130 2.67 10.69 -8.51
N VAL A 131 2.86 11.99 -8.32
CA VAL A 131 2.39 12.72 -7.14
C VAL A 131 1.23 13.63 -7.52
N VAL A 132 0.07 13.35 -6.97
CA VAL A 132 -1.06 14.27 -7.02
C VAL A 132 -0.86 15.31 -5.92
N VAL A 133 -0.63 16.55 -6.31
CA VAL A 133 -0.42 17.64 -5.37
C VAL A 133 -1.75 18.28 -4.98
N ASP A 134 -1.83 18.68 -3.71
CA ASP A 134 -2.98 19.38 -3.15
C ASP A 134 -2.50 20.77 -2.67
N PRO A 135 -2.89 21.86 -3.36
CA PRO A 135 -2.47 23.21 -3.01
C PRO A 135 -2.98 23.68 -1.65
N ASP A 136 -4.08 23.12 -1.17
CA ASP A 136 -4.69 23.54 0.08
C ASP A 136 -4.03 22.89 1.30
N LEU A 137 -3.40 21.73 1.12
CA LEU A 137 -2.78 20.98 2.23
C LEU A 137 -1.65 21.77 2.92
N PRO A 138 -0.67 22.35 2.23
CA PRO A 138 0.37 23.17 2.87
C PRO A 138 -0.20 24.38 3.62
N LEU A 139 -1.23 25.00 3.07
CA LEU A 139 -1.90 26.15 3.67
C LEU A 139 -2.66 25.75 4.94
N ALA A 140 -3.38 24.64 4.91
CA ALA A 140 -4.07 24.10 6.08
C ALA A 140 -3.11 23.74 7.22
N LEU A 141 -1.94 23.14 6.90
CA LEU A 141 -0.90 22.87 7.91
C LEU A 141 -0.33 24.15 8.49
N ARG A 142 -0.10 25.18 7.68
CA ARG A 142 0.33 26.49 8.15
C ARG A 142 -0.68 27.10 9.12
N ASP A 143 -1.96 27.05 8.79
CA ASP A 143 -3.02 27.59 9.62
C ASP A 143 -3.12 26.84 10.96
N LEU A 144 -2.96 25.51 10.96
CA LEU A 144 -2.86 24.72 12.18
C LEU A 144 -1.68 25.15 13.05
N LYS A 145 -0.50 25.38 12.46
CA LYS A 145 0.66 25.87 13.20
C LYS A 145 0.43 27.26 13.77
N GLN A 146 -0.16 28.17 12.99
CA GLN A 146 -0.50 29.53 13.44
C GLN A 146 -1.54 29.53 14.59
N SER A 147 -2.42 28.54 14.62
CA SER A 147 -3.37 28.33 15.71
C SER A 147 -2.73 27.72 16.99
N GLY A 148 -1.41 27.59 17.02
CA GLY A 148 -0.65 27.07 18.17
C GLY A 148 -0.53 25.54 18.22
N LYS A 149 -0.90 24.82 17.16
CA LYS A 149 -0.68 23.37 17.10
C LYS A 149 0.79 23.05 16.82
N ARG A 150 1.28 22.00 17.47
CA ARG A 150 2.59 21.41 17.17
C ARG A 150 2.45 20.40 16.06
N LEU A 151 3.24 20.56 14.99
CA LEU A 151 3.22 19.68 13.84
C LEU A 151 4.48 18.81 13.80
N LEU A 152 4.28 17.51 13.61
CA LEU A 152 5.36 16.54 13.53
C LEU A 152 5.26 15.79 12.19
N LEU A 153 6.38 15.68 11.50
CA LEU A 153 6.53 14.79 10.34
C LEU A 153 7.32 13.56 10.76
N ILE A 154 6.67 12.38 10.75
CA ILE A 154 7.33 11.12 11.12
C ILE A 154 7.14 10.14 9.95
N THR A 155 8.26 9.80 9.27
CA THR A 155 8.24 8.96 8.07
C THR A 155 9.27 7.83 8.13
N ASN A 156 8.96 6.70 7.48
CA ASN A 156 9.92 5.62 7.26
C ASN A 156 10.91 5.93 6.12
N SER A 157 10.62 6.91 5.30
CA SER A 157 11.50 7.34 4.21
C SER A 157 12.77 8.00 4.74
N GLU A 158 13.86 7.87 4.00
CA GLU A 158 15.12 8.58 4.26
C GLU A 158 14.99 10.07 3.89
N TRP A 159 15.97 10.84 4.34
CA TRP A 159 15.97 12.30 4.18
C TRP A 159 15.94 12.77 2.73
N SER A 160 16.73 12.16 1.85
CA SER A 160 16.85 12.56 0.43
C SER A 160 15.50 12.47 -0.28
N PHE A 161 14.80 11.35 -0.12
CA PHE A 161 13.48 11.15 -0.71
C PHE A 161 12.42 12.05 -0.05
N THR A 162 12.40 12.11 1.28
CA THR A 162 11.46 12.97 2.03
C THR A 162 11.59 14.42 1.59
N ARG A 163 12.83 14.93 1.52
CA ARG A 163 13.10 16.29 1.11
C ARG A 163 12.56 16.55 -0.31
N ALA A 164 12.93 15.72 -1.28
CA ALA A 164 12.53 15.91 -2.66
C ALA A 164 11.00 15.93 -2.84
N MET A 165 10.31 15.00 -2.18
CA MET A 165 8.84 14.92 -2.26
C MET A 165 8.15 16.09 -1.57
N MET A 166 8.65 16.51 -0.41
CA MET A 166 8.08 17.64 0.32
C MET A 166 8.35 18.98 -0.38
N GLU A 167 9.54 19.19 -0.92
CA GLU A 167 9.84 20.37 -1.75
C GLU A 167 8.89 20.45 -2.96
N HIS A 168 8.71 19.33 -3.66
CA HIS A 168 7.82 19.26 -4.81
C HIS A 168 6.35 19.51 -4.46
N ALA A 169 5.86 18.90 -3.38
CA ALA A 169 4.43 18.91 -3.05
C ALA A 169 3.99 20.16 -2.27
N PHE A 170 4.92 20.88 -1.61
CA PHE A 170 4.58 21.93 -0.65
C PHE A 170 5.13 23.30 -1.02
N ASP A 171 6.43 23.43 -1.34
CA ASP A 171 7.09 24.73 -1.39
C ASP A 171 6.46 25.70 -2.41
N ARG A 172 6.01 25.19 -3.54
CA ARG A 172 5.35 26.01 -4.58
C ARG A 172 4.02 26.64 -4.16
N PHE A 173 3.40 26.13 -3.09
CA PHE A 173 2.12 26.63 -2.58
C PHE A 173 2.27 27.47 -1.30
N LEU A 174 3.46 27.55 -0.75
CA LEU A 174 3.74 28.34 0.43
C LEU A 174 4.11 29.79 0.05
N PRO A 175 3.82 30.77 0.93
CA PRO A 175 4.24 32.16 0.71
C PRO A 175 5.76 32.28 0.52
N GLY A 176 6.18 33.26 -0.25
CA GLY A 176 7.60 33.47 -0.55
C GLY A 176 8.45 33.56 0.70
N GLY A 177 9.59 32.85 0.70
CA GLY A 177 10.52 32.74 1.83
C GLY A 177 10.16 31.68 2.88
N THR A 178 9.04 30.98 2.72
CA THR A 178 8.64 29.87 3.60
C THR A 178 8.90 28.53 2.90
N SER A 179 9.46 27.58 3.59
CA SER A 179 9.63 26.21 3.10
C SER A 179 8.72 25.24 3.88
N TRP A 180 8.55 24.05 3.32
CA TRP A 180 7.82 22.99 3.99
C TRP A 180 8.36 22.64 5.38
N ARG A 181 9.67 22.85 5.60
CA ARG A 181 10.32 22.61 6.90
C ARG A 181 9.78 23.53 7.98
N ASP A 182 9.43 24.76 7.63
CA ASP A 182 8.91 25.74 8.55
C ASP A 182 7.52 25.38 9.07
N LEU A 183 6.82 24.43 8.43
CA LEU A 183 5.54 23.91 8.90
C LEU A 183 5.68 22.98 10.10
N PHE A 184 6.79 22.27 10.25
CA PHE A 184 6.95 21.22 11.25
C PHE A 184 7.87 21.65 12.38
N ASP A 185 7.46 21.31 13.60
CA ASP A 185 8.29 21.54 14.81
C ASP A 185 9.34 20.43 14.96
N ILE A 186 9.01 19.21 14.51
CA ILE A 186 9.92 18.05 14.54
C ILE A 186 9.75 17.28 13.24
N ILE A 187 10.89 16.88 12.64
CA ILE A 187 10.95 16.04 11.45
C ILE A 187 11.77 14.81 11.80
N ILE A 188 11.17 13.64 11.72
CA ILE A 188 11.80 12.34 11.94
C ILE A 188 11.71 11.52 10.66
N VAL A 189 12.87 11.19 10.10
CA VAL A 189 13.01 10.34 8.92
C VAL A 189 13.56 8.98 9.32
N SER A 190 13.41 7.96 8.48
CA SER A 190 13.84 6.58 8.75
C SER A 190 13.32 6.04 10.11
N ALA A 191 12.09 6.38 10.45
CA ALA A 191 11.51 6.17 11.77
C ALA A 191 11.28 4.70 12.14
N ARG A 192 11.23 3.79 11.14
CA ARG A 192 10.94 2.35 11.32
C ARG A 192 9.59 2.10 12.00
N LYS A 193 8.55 2.83 11.56
CA LYS A 193 7.19 2.55 12.05
C LYS A 193 6.75 1.13 11.60
N PRO A 194 6.05 0.33 12.41
CA PRO A 194 5.41 0.71 13.70
C PRO A 194 6.34 0.70 14.92
N ASP A 195 7.53 0.08 14.87
CA ASP A 195 8.42 -0.11 16.02
C ASP A 195 8.78 1.20 16.72
N PHE A 196 8.86 2.30 15.97
CA PHE A 196 9.07 3.65 16.51
C PHE A 196 8.11 4.05 17.64
N PHE A 197 6.90 3.47 17.66
CA PHE A 197 5.88 3.79 18.67
C PHE A 197 5.75 2.72 19.75
N THR A 198 6.43 1.59 19.63
CA THR A 198 6.28 0.43 20.53
C THR A 198 7.56 0.02 21.23
N GLY A 199 8.72 0.58 20.78
CA GLY A 199 10.06 0.28 21.30
C GLY A 199 10.42 0.95 22.61
#